data_ecf14bbeb357fa081f4d88125f6af748
#
_entry.id   ecf14bbeb357fa081f4d88125f6af748
#
_cell.length_a   1.000
_cell.length_b   1.000
_cell.length_c   1.000
_cell.angle_alpha   90.00
_cell.angle_beta   90.00
_cell.angle_gamma   90.00
#
_symmetry.space_group_name_H-M   'P 1'
#
loop_
_entity.id
_entity.type
_entity.pdbx_description
1 polymer ?
#
loop_
_entity_poly.entity_id
_entity_poly.type
_entity_poly.pdbx_seq_one_letter_code
_entity_poly.pdbx_strand_id
1 'polypeptide(L)'
;VGLGCIRARRVLFSDLHLDLPAGQVLRVQGANGAGKTSLLRMVCGLLSPSAGEVLWQGQPIARLREEYGRQLVFFGHLPGVKPELSALENLQLLLALSGMRPKASAALAALQAAGLAGHEHAPVRTLSQGQRRRAALARLVLSHAPLWVLDEPFNALDQVATQWLLGLIARHVAGGGLVVLTSHQSVTLEPTVPQQVLTL
;
A
#
# COMPACT_ATOMS: atom_id res chain seq x y z
N VAL A 1 -18.61 2.27 6.24
CA VAL A 1 -19.96 2.84 6.26
C VAL A 1 -20.07 3.70 7.52
N GLY A 2 -20.42 5.01 7.36
CA GLY A 2 -20.56 5.95 8.47
C GLY A 2 -19.27 6.17 9.28
N LEU A 3 -18.09 6.10 8.64
CA LEU A 3 -16.82 6.16 9.35
C LEU A 3 -16.59 7.53 9.99
N GLY A 4 -16.23 7.50 11.27
CA GLY A 4 -15.77 8.67 12.02
C GLY A 4 -14.35 8.48 12.54
N CYS A 5 -13.58 9.56 12.58
CA CYS A 5 -12.23 9.59 13.12
C CYS A 5 -12.03 10.80 14.04
N ILE A 6 -11.79 10.51 15.32
CA ILE A 6 -11.42 11.50 16.34
C ILE A 6 -10.00 11.19 16.81
N ARG A 7 -9.09 12.17 16.74
CA ARG A 7 -7.71 12.05 17.23
C ARG A 7 -7.33 13.29 18.02
N ALA A 8 -6.71 13.08 19.18
CA ALA A 8 -6.29 14.18 20.06
C ALA A 8 -7.41 15.24 20.29
N ARG A 9 -8.65 14.78 20.52
CA ARG A 9 -9.87 15.60 20.71
C ARG A 9 -10.30 16.41 19.48
N ARG A 10 -9.72 16.15 18.31
CA ARG A 10 -10.11 16.78 17.04
C ARG A 10 -10.85 15.76 16.17
N VAL A 11 -12.00 16.15 15.64
CA VAL A 11 -12.71 15.40 14.61
C VAL A 11 -11.95 15.61 13.31
N LEU A 12 -11.43 14.53 12.71
CA LEU A 12 -10.76 14.57 11.41
C LEU A 12 -11.78 14.41 10.28
N PHE A 13 -12.70 13.47 10.44
CA PHE A 13 -13.86 13.30 9.57
C PHE A 13 -14.97 12.56 10.33
N SER A 14 -16.20 12.70 9.86
CA SER A 14 -17.39 12.06 10.42
C SER A 14 -18.32 11.64 9.29
N ASP A 15 -19.07 10.58 9.52
CA ASP A 15 -20.09 10.05 8.61
C ASP A 15 -19.61 9.80 7.18
N LEU A 16 -18.36 9.31 7.05
CA LEU A 16 -17.77 9.01 5.75
C LEU A 16 -18.34 7.69 5.21
N HIS A 17 -19.02 7.78 4.09
CA HIS A 17 -19.54 6.65 3.34
C HIS A 17 -18.75 6.48 2.05
N LEU A 18 -18.28 5.28 1.80
CA LEU A 18 -17.53 4.92 0.59
C LEU A 18 -17.81 3.48 0.24
N ASP A 19 -18.02 3.23 -1.03
CA ASP A 19 -18.02 1.90 -1.63
C ASP A 19 -16.92 1.86 -2.72
N LEU A 20 -16.10 0.82 -2.70
CA LEU A 20 -15.02 0.63 -3.65
C LEU A 20 -15.17 -0.72 -4.34
N PRO A 21 -15.77 -0.76 -5.53
CA PRO A 21 -15.90 -1.97 -6.34
C PRO A 21 -14.54 -2.55 -6.74
N ALA A 22 -14.50 -3.86 -7.00
CA ALA A 22 -13.32 -4.53 -7.52
C ALA A 22 -12.79 -3.86 -8.81
N GLY A 23 -11.48 -3.89 -9.02
CA GLY A 23 -10.86 -3.31 -10.20
C GLY A 23 -10.79 -1.78 -10.18
N GLN A 24 -10.69 -1.15 -9.00
CA GLN A 24 -10.63 0.30 -8.89
C GLN A 24 -9.50 0.80 -7.96
N VAL A 25 -9.11 2.04 -8.20
CA VAL A 25 -8.22 2.81 -7.33
C VAL A 25 -9.02 3.86 -6.56
N LEU A 26 -8.87 3.89 -5.24
CA LEU A 26 -9.29 5.02 -4.41
C LEU A 26 -8.10 5.91 -4.12
N ARG A 27 -8.15 7.15 -4.59
CA ARG A 27 -7.17 8.19 -4.24
C ARG A 27 -7.70 9.02 -3.09
N VAL A 28 -7.03 8.98 -1.94
CA VAL A 28 -7.37 9.80 -0.78
C VAL A 28 -6.51 11.06 -0.80
N GLN A 29 -7.15 12.21 -0.92
CA GLN A 29 -6.52 13.53 -0.98
C GLN A 29 -6.94 14.37 0.23
N GLY A 30 -6.28 15.50 0.41
CA GLY A 30 -6.58 16.45 1.50
C GLY A 30 -5.31 17.06 2.09
N ALA A 31 -5.47 18.08 2.91
CA ALA A 31 -4.38 18.78 3.58
C ALA A 31 -3.60 17.84 4.53
N ASN A 32 -2.40 18.28 4.94
CA ASN A 32 -1.67 17.59 5.99
C ASN A 32 -2.48 17.62 7.30
N GLY A 33 -2.59 16.46 7.95
CA GLY A 33 -3.40 16.33 9.17
C GLY A 33 -4.91 16.15 8.95
N ALA A 34 -5.41 16.08 7.70
CA ALA A 34 -6.83 15.84 7.40
C ALA A 34 -7.31 14.42 7.79
N GLY A 35 -6.40 13.48 8.05
CA GLY A 35 -6.78 12.13 8.47
C GLY A 35 -6.49 11.04 7.45
N LYS A 36 -5.82 11.35 6.32
CA LYS A 36 -5.52 10.38 5.25
C LYS A 36 -4.89 9.09 5.77
N THR A 37 -3.76 9.19 6.47
CA THR A 37 -3.10 8.02 7.08
C THR A 37 -3.98 7.31 8.11
N SER A 38 -4.82 8.05 8.85
CA SER A 38 -5.77 7.47 9.80
C SER A 38 -6.82 6.62 9.06
N LEU A 39 -7.37 7.13 7.97
CA LEU A 39 -8.30 6.37 7.12
C LEU A 39 -7.65 5.11 6.58
N LEU A 40 -6.44 5.20 6.02
CA LEU A 40 -5.71 4.04 5.52
C LEU A 40 -5.48 2.98 6.62
N ARG A 41 -5.11 3.42 7.83
CA ARG A 41 -4.95 2.52 8.98
C ARG A 41 -6.26 1.88 9.43
N MET A 42 -7.40 2.60 9.32
CA MET A 42 -8.72 2.02 9.58
C MET A 42 -9.07 0.95 8.55
N VAL A 43 -8.84 1.24 7.27
CA VAL A 43 -9.00 0.26 6.18
C VAL A 43 -8.15 -0.98 6.42
N CYS A 44 -6.94 -0.84 6.97
CA CYS A 44 -6.07 -1.98 7.31
C CYS A 44 -6.45 -2.70 8.61
N GLY A 45 -7.43 -2.20 9.37
CA GLY A 45 -7.75 -2.73 10.71
C GLY A 45 -6.70 -2.40 11.78
N LEU A 46 -5.76 -1.50 11.47
CA LEU A 46 -4.70 -1.04 12.39
C LEU A 46 -5.14 0.11 13.31
N LEU A 47 -6.30 0.66 13.04
CA LEU A 47 -6.93 1.71 13.83
C LEU A 47 -8.44 1.49 13.84
N SER A 48 -9.02 1.42 15.03
CA SER A 48 -10.48 1.36 15.16
C SER A 48 -11.10 2.73 14.85
N PRO A 49 -12.18 2.79 14.05
CA PRO A 49 -12.92 4.03 13.84
C PRO A 49 -13.61 4.47 15.15
N SER A 50 -13.85 5.79 15.29
CA SER A 50 -14.61 6.34 16.42
C SER A 50 -16.11 6.15 16.25
N ALA A 51 -16.58 5.95 15.02
CA ALA A 51 -17.95 5.62 14.64
C ALA A 51 -17.94 4.87 13.32
N GLY A 52 -18.99 4.09 13.04
CA GLY A 52 -19.11 3.31 11.83
C GLY A 52 -18.16 2.10 11.79
N GLU A 53 -18.08 1.49 10.63
CA GLU A 53 -17.28 0.28 10.43
C GLU A 53 -16.74 0.15 9.01
N VAL A 54 -15.62 -0.57 8.86
CA VAL A 54 -15.08 -0.99 7.57
C VAL A 54 -15.58 -2.38 7.27
N LEU A 55 -16.13 -2.54 6.06
CA LEU A 55 -16.62 -3.82 5.57
C LEU A 55 -15.70 -4.35 4.47
N TRP A 56 -15.46 -5.65 4.48
CA TRP A 56 -14.83 -6.41 3.40
C TRP A 56 -15.82 -7.45 2.91
N GLN A 57 -16.26 -7.34 1.64
CA GLN A 57 -17.27 -8.23 1.07
C GLN A 57 -18.55 -8.34 1.94
N GLY A 58 -19.02 -7.18 2.45
CA GLY A 58 -20.20 -7.09 3.29
C GLY A 58 -20.02 -7.51 4.75
N GLN A 59 -18.83 -7.95 5.17
CA GLN A 59 -18.55 -8.37 6.54
C GLN A 59 -17.63 -7.37 7.26
N PRO A 60 -17.91 -7.01 8.53
CA PRO A 60 -17.03 -6.15 9.31
C PRO A 60 -15.64 -6.76 9.45
N ILE A 61 -14.59 -5.98 9.08
CA ILE A 61 -13.20 -6.46 9.15
C ILE A 61 -12.77 -6.84 10.57
N ALA A 62 -13.39 -6.23 11.58
CA ALA A 62 -13.16 -6.56 12.99
C ALA A 62 -13.52 -8.00 13.32
N ARG A 63 -14.42 -8.64 12.58
CA ARG A 63 -14.79 -10.05 12.73
C ARG A 63 -13.85 -10.99 11.98
N LEU A 64 -13.29 -10.53 10.85
CA LEU A 64 -12.43 -11.33 9.97
C LEU A 64 -10.98 -11.42 10.48
N ARG A 65 -10.51 -10.44 11.26
CA ARG A 65 -9.18 -10.42 11.90
C ARG A 65 -8.03 -10.85 10.96
N GLU A 66 -7.41 -12.01 11.26
CA GLU A 66 -6.27 -12.54 10.51
C GLU A 66 -6.62 -12.90 9.06
N GLU A 67 -7.84 -13.38 8.82
CA GLU A 67 -8.31 -13.68 7.46
C GLU A 67 -8.27 -12.43 6.60
N TYR A 68 -8.78 -11.30 7.09
CA TYR A 68 -8.69 -10.03 6.40
C TYR A 68 -7.25 -9.56 6.24
N GLY A 69 -6.40 -9.73 7.25
CA GLY A 69 -4.98 -9.37 7.18
C GLY A 69 -4.23 -10.06 6.03
N ARG A 70 -4.65 -11.25 5.63
CA ARG A 70 -4.10 -11.99 4.47
C ARG A 70 -4.62 -11.47 3.13
N GLN A 71 -5.71 -10.70 3.12
CA GLN A 71 -6.31 -10.13 1.92
C GLN A 71 -5.70 -8.79 1.52
N LEU A 72 -4.75 -8.24 2.31
CA LEU A 72 -4.20 -6.92 2.03
C LEU A 72 -2.68 -6.85 2.14
N VAL A 73 -2.11 -5.91 1.38
CA VAL A 73 -0.75 -5.41 1.60
C VAL A 73 -0.84 -3.96 2.03
N PHE A 74 -0.28 -3.65 3.20
CA PHE A 74 -0.14 -2.27 3.66
C PHE A 74 1.28 -1.77 3.47
N PHE A 75 1.45 -0.70 2.69
CA PHE A 75 2.70 0.05 2.56
C PHE A 75 2.52 1.41 3.26
N GLY A 76 3.09 1.53 4.45
CA GLY A 76 3.00 2.75 5.25
C GLY A 76 4.02 3.82 4.85
N HIS A 77 3.98 4.95 5.53
CA HIS A 77 4.91 6.07 5.32
C HIS A 77 6.38 5.65 5.44
N LEU A 78 6.70 4.79 6.42
CA LEU A 78 8.02 4.16 6.54
C LEU A 78 8.02 2.83 5.79
N PRO A 79 9.09 2.50 5.03
CA PRO A 79 9.14 1.30 4.20
C PRO A 79 9.04 -0.02 4.96
N GLY A 80 9.29 -0.04 6.28
CA GLY A 80 9.23 -1.25 7.11
C GLY A 80 10.34 -2.25 6.82
N VAL A 81 11.47 -1.81 6.29
CA VAL A 81 12.64 -2.63 6.01
C VAL A 81 13.66 -2.56 7.16
N LYS A 82 14.39 -3.65 7.39
CA LYS A 82 15.46 -3.75 8.37
C LYS A 82 16.76 -3.25 7.76
N PRO A 83 17.42 -2.24 8.35
CA PRO A 83 18.63 -1.63 7.77
C PRO A 83 19.80 -2.58 7.60
N GLU A 84 19.93 -3.56 8.50
CA GLU A 84 21.03 -4.52 8.56
C GLU A 84 20.90 -5.64 7.52
N LEU A 85 19.68 -5.95 7.12
CA LEU A 85 19.40 -6.98 6.12
C LEU A 85 19.59 -6.41 4.70
N SER A 86 19.96 -7.29 3.77
CA SER A 86 19.98 -6.97 2.35
C SER A 86 18.56 -6.70 1.79
N ALA A 87 18.49 -6.13 0.59
CA ALA A 87 17.20 -5.94 -0.09
C ALA A 87 16.47 -7.27 -0.30
N LEU A 88 17.21 -8.34 -0.67
CA LEU A 88 16.66 -9.67 -0.85
C LEU A 88 16.13 -10.28 0.45
N GLU A 89 16.90 -10.22 1.53
CA GLU A 89 16.46 -10.74 2.83
C GLU A 89 15.24 -9.98 3.36
N ASN A 90 15.21 -8.66 3.20
CA ASN A 90 14.04 -7.86 3.55
C ASN A 90 12.80 -8.27 2.75
N LEU A 91 12.93 -8.44 1.44
CA LEU A 91 11.81 -8.87 0.59
C LEU A 91 11.32 -10.26 1.01
N GLN A 92 12.22 -11.22 1.22
CA GLN A 92 11.88 -12.56 1.68
C GLN A 92 11.19 -12.53 3.06
N LEU A 93 11.68 -11.70 3.99
CA LEU A 93 11.06 -11.53 5.30
C LEU A 93 9.64 -10.97 5.19
N LEU A 94 9.43 -9.90 4.42
CA LEU A 94 8.11 -9.29 4.22
C LEU A 94 7.12 -10.27 3.59
N LEU A 95 7.56 -11.07 2.64
CA LEU A 95 6.74 -12.10 2.00
C LEU A 95 6.42 -13.25 2.96
N ALA A 96 7.40 -13.70 3.75
CA ALA A 96 7.19 -14.73 4.76
C ALA A 96 6.18 -14.30 5.83
N LEU A 97 6.22 -13.04 6.28
CA LEU A 97 5.24 -12.48 7.22
C LEU A 97 3.83 -12.44 6.63
N SER A 98 3.70 -12.37 5.30
CA SER A 98 2.41 -12.48 4.59
C SER A 98 2.03 -13.93 4.26
N GLY A 99 2.74 -14.94 4.81
CA GLY A 99 2.51 -16.36 4.54
C GLY A 99 3.05 -16.86 3.21
N MET A 100 3.81 -16.05 2.47
CA MET A 100 4.36 -16.38 1.16
C MET A 100 5.82 -16.78 1.26
N ARG A 101 6.21 -17.83 0.54
CA ARG A 101 7.60 -18.32 0.44
C ARG A 101 7.99 -18.53 -1.02
N PRO A 102 8.16 -17.47 -1.79
CA PRO A 102 8.56 -17.61 -3.19
C PRO A 102 9.98 -18.19 -3.30
N LYS A 103 10.29 -18.77 -4.46
CA LYS A 103 11.66 -19.17 -4.80
C LYS A 103 12.57 -17.93 -4.78
N ALA A 104 13.84 -18.11 -4.41
CA ALA A 104 14.82 -17.01 -4.38
C ALA A 104 14.93 -16.31 -5.74
N SER A 105 14.85 -17.04 -6.85
CA SER A 105 14.87 -16.50 -8.22
C SER A 105 13.72 -15.53 -8.47
N ALA A 106 12.51 -15.81 -7.96
CA ALA A 106 11.36 -14.91 -8.11
C ALA A 106 11.56 -13.62 -7.29
N ALA A 107 12.10 -13.72 -6.08
CA ALA A 107 12.41 -12.56 -5.26
C ALA A 107 13.50 -11.69 -5.90
N LEU A 108 14.54 -12.28 -6.47
CA LEU A 108 15.57 -11.57 -7.24
C LEU A 108 14.96 -10.85 -8.44
N ALA A 109 14.15 -11.54 -9.24
CA ALA A 109 13.49 -10.95 -10.40
C ALA A 109 12.56 -9.76 -10.00
N ALA A 110 11.88 -9.85 -8.86
CA ALA A 110 11.05 -8.76 -8.35
C ALA A 110 11.88 -7.53 -7.96
N LEU A 111 13.06 -7.71 -7.35
CA LEU A 111 13.98 -6.60 -7.04
C LEU A 111 14.56 -5.98 -8.31
N GLN A 112 14.94 -6.79 -9.29
CA GLN A 112 15.43 -6.31 -10.59
C GLN A 112 14.35 -5.52 -11.33
N ALA A 113 13.11 -6.00 -11.34
CA ALA A 113 11.96 -5.28 -11.89
C ALA A 113 11.71 -3.93 -11.17
N ALA A 114 12.02 -3.85 -9.86
CA ALA A 114 11.97 -2.61 -9.10
C ALA A 114 13.21 -1.71 -9.31
N GLY A 115 14.11 -2.05 -10.25
CA GLY A 115 15.31 -1.28 -10.58
C GLY A 115 16.40 -1.36 -9.52
N LEU A 116 16.56 -2.52 -8.87
CA LEU A 116 17.59 -2.81 -7.87
C LEU A 116 18.62 -3.83 -8.36
N ALA A 117 18.75 -4.00 -9.70
CA ALA A 117 19.79 -4.85 -10.27
C ALA A 117 21.19 -4.43 -9.77
N GLY A 118 21.95 -5.39 -9.26
CA GLY A 118 23.27 -5.18 -8.66
C GLY A 118 23.25 -4.69 -7.20
N HIS A 119 22.06 -4.47 -6.62
CA HIS A 119 21.88 -4.04 -5.22
C HIS A 119 21.13 -5.06 -4.36
N GLU A 120 20.80 -6.22 -4.91
CA GLU A 120 19.94 -7.21 -4.26
C GLU A 120 20.51 -7.71 -2.93
N HIS A 121 21.84 -7.86 -2.86
CA HIS A 121 22.56 -8.33 -1.68
C HIS A 121 23.16 -7.20 -0.82
N ALA A 122 22.97 -5.94 -1.24
CA ALA A 122 23.46 -4.80 -0.47
C ALA A 122 22.61 -4.60 0.80
N PRO A 123 23.23 -4.36 1.98
CA PRO A 123 22.49 -3.99 3.18
C PRO A 123 21.65 -2.73 2.94
N VAL A 124 20.39 -2.75 3.37
CA VAL A 124 19.44 -1.64 3.09
C VAL A 124 19.95 -0.30 3.64
N ARG A 125 20.73 -0.29 4.72
CA ARG A 125 21.35 0.94 5.26
C ARG A 125 22.25 1.66 4.24
N THR A 126 22.84 0.96 3.28
CA THR A 126 23.72 1.54 2.25
C THR A 126 22.98 2.05 1.02
N LEU A 127 21.69 1.72 0.90
CA LEU A 127 20.85 2.13 -0.21
C LEU A 127 20.36 3.59 -0.04
N SER A 128 20.13 4.28 -1.16
CA SER A 128 19.45 5.58 -1.15
C SER A 128 18.02 5.45 -0.63
N GLN A 129 17.39 6.56 -0.28
CA GLN A 129 15.99 6.56 0.17
C GLN A 129 15.04 5.97 -0.89
N GLY A 130 15.22 6.34 -2.16
CA GLY A 130 14.44 5.78 -3.27
C GLY A 130 14.67 4.28 -3.47
N GLN A 131 15.94 3.81 -3.36
CA GLN A 131 16.25 2.39 -3.44
C GLN A 131 15.62 1.58 -2.29
N ARG A 132 15.67 2.10 -1.04
CA ARG A 132 15.00 1.46 0.11
C ARG A 132 13.50 1.34 -0.12
N ARG A 133 12.89 2.39 -0.67
CA ARG A 133 11.46 2.41 -0.97
C ARG A 133 11.11 1.39 -2.05
N ARG A 134 11.90 1.32 -3.12
CA ARG A 134 11.74 0.32 -4.19
C ARG A 134 11.91 -1.10 -3.69
N ALA A 135 12.87 -1.36 -2.78
CA ALA A 135 13.06 -2.66 -2.14
C ALA A 135 11.79 -3.11 -1.37
N ALA A 136 11.17 -2.20 -0.63
CA ALA A 136 9.94 -2.51 0.10
C ALA A 136 8.73 -2.68 -0.83
N LEU A 137 8.64 -1.89 -1.92
CA LEU A 137 7.57 -1.97 -2.92
C LEU A 137 7.70 -3.22 -3.82
N ALA A 138 8.89 -3.81 -3.96
CA ALA A 138 9.11 -5.01 -4.76
C ALA A 138 8.22 -6.19 -4.35
N ARG A 139 7.76 -6.25 -3.08
CA ARG A 139 6.81 -7.27 -2.61
C ARG A 139 5.48 -7.24 -3.37
N LEU A 140 5.07 -6.08 -3.91
CA LEU A 140 3.83 -5.96 -4.68
C LEU A 140 3.89 -6.79 -5.98
N VAL A 141 5.08 -6.99 -6.55
CA VAL A 141 5.29 -7.82 -7.74
C VAL A 141 4.86 -9.28 -7.51
N LEU A 142 5.05 -9.76 -6.28
CA LEU A 142 4.80 -11.15 -5.89
C LEU A 142 3.52 -11.32 -5.07
N SER A 143 2.88 -10.23 -4.70
CA SER A 143 1.66 -10.27 -3.87
C SER A 143 0.46 -10.73 -4.67
N HIS A 144 -0.31 -11.65 -4.09
CA HIS A 144 -1.63 -12.06 -4.57
C HIS A 144 -2.78 -11.44 -3.75
N ALA A 145 -2.47 -10.57 -2.79
CA ALA A 145 -3.48 -9.92 -1.97
C ALA A 145 -4.37 -9.03 -2.84
N PRO A 146 -5.70 -9.16 -2.77
CA PRO A 146 -6.62 -8.40 -3.62
C PRO A 146 -6.67 -6.90 -3.28
N LEU A 147 -6.25 -6.50 -2.07
CA LEU A 147 -6.26 -5.09 -1.64
C LEU A 147 -4.84 -4.59 -1.37
N TRP A 148 -4.45 -3.50 -2.04
CA TRP A 148 -3.23 -2.76 -1.72
C TRP A 148 -3.59 -1.43 -1.07
N VAL A 149 -3.03 -1.16 0.11
CA VAL A 149 -3.18 0.10 0.83
C VAL A 149 -1.82 0.78 0.89
N LEU A 150 -1.66 1.89 0.20
CA LEU A 150 -0.36 2.53 -0.08
C LEU A 150 -0.35 3.97 0.44
N ASP A 151 0.42 4.23 1.49
CA ASP A 151 0.55 5.57 2.08
C ASP A 151 1.76 6.29 1.48
N GLU A 152 1.50 7.29 0.62
CA GLU A 152 2.50 8.09 -0.11
C GLU A 152 3.53 7.22 -0.87
N PRO A 153 3.10 6.25 -1.71
CA PRO A 153 4.02 5.27 -2.29
C PRO A 153 5.03 5.88 -3.26
N PHE A 154 4.73 7.03 -3.86
CA PHE A 154 5.55 7.70 -4.86
C PHE A 154 6.65 8.60 -4.27
N ASN A 155 6.63 8.89 -2.98
CA ASN A 155 7.64 9.74 -2.34
C ASN A 155 9.05 9.17 -2.54
N ALA A 156 10.01 10.06 -2.89
CA ALA A 156 11.40 9.73 -3.16
C ALA A 156 11.64 8.73 -4.33
N LEU A 157 10.62 8.45 -5.14
CA LEU A 157 10.79 7.73 -6.41
C LEU A 157 11.18 8.71 -7.53
N ASP A 158 12.12 8.29 -8.36
CA ASP A 158 12.41 8.94 -9.63
C ASP A 158 11.30 8.64 -10.66
N GLN A 159 11.38 9.26 -11.84
CA GLN A 159 10.37 9.10 -12.88
C GLN A 159 10.24 7.64 -13.35
N VAL A 160 11.36 6.92 -13.48
CA VAL A 160 11.37 5.52 -13.94
C VAL A 160 10.66 4.62 -12.92
N ALA A 161 11.01 4.76 -11.63
CA ALA A 161 10.38 4.01 -10.56
C ALA A 161 8.90 4.37 -10.39
N THR A 162 8.53 5.63 -10.59
CA THR A 162 7.13 6.07 -10.58
C THR A 162 6.34 5.39 -11.68
N GLN A 163 6.85 5.35 -12.92
CA GLN A 163 6.20 4.68 -14.04
C GLN A 163 6.10 3.16 -13.82
N TRP A 164 7.15 2.54 -13.27
CA TRP A 164 7.12 1.13 -12.89
C TRP A 164 5.98 0.84 -11.89
N LEU A 165 5.85 1.66 -10.84
CA LEU A 165 4.80 1.46 -9.83
C LEU A 165 3.41 1.71 -10.40
N LEU A 166 3.23 2.73 -11.26
CA LEU A 166 1.97 2.99 -11.95
C LEU A 166 1.54 1.81 -12.82
N GLY A 167 2.47 1.25 -13.61
CA GLY A 167 2.21 0.06 -14.41
C GLY A 167 1.87 -1.18 -13.56
N LEU A 168 2.45 -1.28 -12.37
CA LEU A 168 2.13 -2.36 -11.42
C LEU A 168 0.72 -2.20 -10.86
N ILE A 169 0.34 -0.99 -10.45
CA ILE A 169 -1.02 -0.66 -9.99
C ILE A 169 -2.04 -0.94 -11.11
N ALA A 170 -1.77 -0.49 -12.33
CA ALA A 170 -2.67 -0.70 -13.47
C ALA A 170 -2.93 -2.20 -13.73
N ARG A 171 -1.88 -3.02 -13.73
CA ARG A 171 -2.02 -4.48 -13.88
C ARG A 171 -2.81 -5.12 -12.75
N HIS A 172 -2.59 -4.70 -11.50
CA HIS A 172 -3.30 -5.21 -10.34
C HIS A 172 -4.80 -4.92 -10.44
N VAL A 173 -5.15 -3.68 -10.78
CA VAL A 173 -6.54 -3.24 -10.97
C VAL A 173 -7.20 -3.95 -12.15
N ALA A 174 -6.50 -4.09 -13.28
CA ALA A 174 -7.00 -4.83 -14.45
C ALA A 174 -7.28 -6.31 -14.13
N GLY A 175 -6.55 -6.89 -13.16
CA GLY A 175 -6.81 -8.23 -12.61
C GLY A 175 -7.94 -8.30 -11.58
N GLY A 176 -8.70 -7.22 -11.36
CA GLY A 176 -9.78 -7.13 -10.38
C GLY A 176 -9.33 -6.73 -8.98
N GLY A 177 -8.05 -6.41 -8.79
CA GLY A 177 -7.52 -5.94 -7.51
C GLY A 177 -8.01 -4.53 -7.15
N LEU A 178 -7.87 -4.18 -5.88
CA LEU A 178 -8.23 -2.90 -5.30
C LEU A 178 -7.00 -2.17 -4.81
N VAL A 179 -6.94 -0.86 -5.02
CA VAL A 179 -5.87 -0.02 -4.47
C VAL A 179 -6.47 1.18 -3.74
N VAL A 180 -6.07 1.37 -2.49
CA VAL A 180 -6.32 2.61 -1.74
C VAL A 180 -5.00 3.31 -1.56
N LEU A 181 -4.85 4.53 -2.05
CA LEU A 181 -3.58 5.25 -1.95
C LEU A 181 -3.75 6.72 -1.57
N THR A 182 -2.74 7.25 -0.89
CA THR A 182 -2.53 8.68 -0.71
C THR A 182 -1.40 9.16 -1.61
N SER A 183 -1.46 10.39 -2.09
CA SER A 183 -0.33 11.03 -2.76
C SER A 183 -0.46 12.55 -2.68
N HIS A 184 0.65 13.22 -2.37
CA HIS A 184 0.80 14.66 -2.51
C HIS A 184 1.36 15.06 -3.91
N GLN A 185 1.90 14.10 -4.63
CA GLN A 185 2.40 14.33 -5.97
C GLN A 185 1.27 14.27 -7.00
N SER A 186 1.37 15.08 -8.03
CA SER A 186 0.47 15.06 -9.20
C SER A 186 0.79 13.84 -10.09
N VAL A 187 0.60 12.65 -9.53
CA VAL A 187 0.79 11.41 -10.29
C VAL A 187 -0.52 11.11 -11.02
N THR A 188 -0.45 11.00 -12.33
CA THR A 188 -1.62 10.68 -13.16
C THR A 188 -1.61 9.20 -13.47
N LEU A 189 -2.65 8.49 -13.04
CA LEU A 189 -2.93 7.14 -13.52
C LEU A 189 -3.38 7.21 -14.98
N GLU A 190 -3.14 6.16 -15.74
CA GLU A 190 -3.65 6.07 -17.10
C GLU A 190 -5.18 6.23 -17.11
N PRO A 191 -5.77 6.90 -18.13
CA PRO A 191 -7.21 7.11 -18.20
C PRO A 191 -8.06 5.83 -18.19
N THR A 192 -7.45 4.72 -18.57
CA THR A 192 -8.06 3.38 -18.58
C THR A 192 -8.19 2.76 -17.19
N VAL A 193 -7.50 3.29 -16.18
CA VAL A 193 -7.55 2.78 -14.80
C VAL A 193 -8.75 3.41 -14.09
N PRO A 194 -9.78 2.63 -13.74
CA PRO A 194 -10.94 3.15 -13.01
C PRO A 194 -10.51 3.70 -11.64
N GLN A 195 -10.89 4.94 -11.34
CA GLN A 195 -10.49 5.58 -10.09
C GLN A 195 -11.60 6.43 -9.48
N GLN A 196 -11.64 6.44 -8.17
CA GLN A 196 -12.42 7.36 -7.36
C GLN A 196 -11.49 8.29 -6.59
N VAL A 197 -11.93 9.51 -6.34
CA VAL A 197 -11.19 10.49 -5.53
C VAL A 197 -12.03 10.82 -4.29
N LEU A 198 -11.41 10.64 -3.12
CA LEU A 198 -11.96 11.06 -1.85
C LEU A 198 -11.13 12.23 -1.32
N THR A 199 -11.77 13.35 -1.05
CA THR A 199 -11.14 14.51 -0.40
C THR A 199 -11.59 14.59 1.05
N LEU A 200 -10.62 14.62 2.01
CA LEU A 200 -10.82 14.79 3.44
C LEU A 200 -10.55 16.23 3.86
#